data_ef7e97926c965d637fc7f5ea9d7ae3fd
#
_entry.id   ef7e97926c965d637fc7f5ea9d7ae3fd
#
_cell.length_a   1.000
_cell.length_b   1.000
_cell.length_c   1.000
_cell.angle_alpha   90.00
_cell.angle_beta   90.00
_cell.angle_gamma   90.00
#
_symmetry.space_group_name_H-M   'P 1'
#
loop_
_entity.id
_entity.type
_entity.pdbx_description
1 polymer ?
#
loop_
_entity_poly.entity_id
_entity_poly.type
_entity_poly.pdbx_seq_one_letter_code
_entity_poly.pdbx_strand_id
1 'polypeptide(L)'
;MDEKRRKIRNKCTQLLLKNKKVSDGYESSWSTHCRMFGDLLEPAFADDEASRLELVGALNLISRGKYTAAAKKLDRLLDACRRDADFAAVNFFTGVCWDKTGITDMAIVYYGEAAKREPEFYMVYLMLAKCLHAKRHYEAAASAYAKTLDEILSRPKKDEVPAVREEPLLGSVHGNLASCFVMMRRYDDAEFELYEAQRYNYSPPQMLVTWATLYAATGRKIRAAEKMSELKKCAPELESASALGVMEIIEQKNSHFAPRAIDSEKLKNFWDWFCANAERLKALTFGAPSPDMMNEVYEQVSGMFDAVVEKPGFEFGRDGAKARMSFFDNYNLTFELWLSKLVDTAPRSLRTDWSFYLVH
;
A
#
# COMPACT_ATOMS: atom_id res chain seq x y z
N MET A 1 4.06 -24.86 -31.82
CA MET A 1 3.20 -25.16 -30.67
C MET A 1 2.17 -26.17 -31.08
N ASP A 2 2.10 -27.34 -30.42
CA ASP A 2 1.26 -28.48 -30.83
C ASP A 2 -0.23 -28.10 -30.69
N GLU A 3 -1.03 -28.33 -31.73
CA GLU A 3 -2.46 -28.01 -31.82
C GLU A 3 -3.26 -28.62 -30.65
N LYS A 4 -2.81 -29.79 -30.16
CA LYS A 4 -3.38 -30.47 -29.00
C LYS A 4 -3.19 -29.70 -27.71
N ARG A 5 -2.01 -29.08 -27.49
CA ARG A 5 -1.71 -28.19 -26.36
C ARG A 5 -2.57 -26.90 -26.40
N ARG A 6 -2.75 -26.32 -27.57
CA ARG A 6 -3.59 -25.16 -27.78
C ARG A 6 -5.07 -25.45 -27.47
N LYS A 7 -5.58 -26.65 -27.83
CA LYS A 7 -6.96 -27.08 -27.52
C LYS A 7 -7.18 -27.27 -26.01
N ILE A 8 -6.20 -27.84 -25.29
CA ILE A 8 -6.28 -28.04 -23.83
C ILE A 8 -6.23 -26.70 -23.13
N ARG A 9 -5.30 -25.80 -23.48
CA ARG A 9 -5.23 -24.42 -22.96
C ARG A 9 -6.56 -23.69 -23.15
N ASN A 10 -7.14 -23.71 -24.33
CA ASN A 10 -8.42 -23.08 -24.61
C ASN A 10 -9.57 -23.69 -23.78
N LYS A 11 -9.55 -25.01 -23.58
CA LYS A 11 -10.57 -25.70 -22.79
C LYS A 11 -10.45 -25.40 -21.30
N CYS A 12 -9.23 -25.38 -20.75
CA CYS A 12 -8.98 -24.95 -19.36
C CYS A 12 -9.40 -23.49 -19.16
N THR A 13 -9.01 -22.59 -20.07
CA THR A 13 -9.40 -21.17 -20.03
C THR A 13 -10.91 -21.01 -20.11
N GLN A 14 -11.60 -21.76 -20.98
CA GLN A 14 -13.06 -21.72 -21.10
C GLN A 14 -13.78 -22.26 -19.85
N LEU A 15 -13.22 -23.31 -19.21
CA LEU A 15 -13.79 -23.85 -17.98
C LEU A 15 -13.68 -22.85 -16.81
N LEU A 16 -12.58 -22.12 -16.75
CA LEU A 16 -12.36 -21.08 -15.76
C LEU A 16 -13.22 -19.82 -16.02
N LEU A 17 -13.50 -19.48 -17.29
CA LEU A 17 -14.35 -18.35 -17.70
C LEU A 17 -15.86 -18.60 -17.55
N LYS A 18 -16.34 -19.83 -17.45
CA LYS A 18 -17.77 -20.17 -17.38
C LYS A 18 -18.43 -19.86 -16.04
N ASN A 19 -17.68 -19.47 -15.00
CA ASN A 19 -18.25 -19.11 -13.69
C ASN A 19 -18.64 -17.60 -13.60
N LYS A 20 -19.61 -17.22 -14.45
CA LYS A 20 -20.19 -15.87 -14.46
C LYS A 20 -21.17 -15.64 -13.31
N LYS A 21 -20.70 -15.55 -12.09
CA LYS A 21 -21.41 -14.92 -10.95
C LYS A 21 -20.43 -14.26 -10.00
N VAL A 22 -19.67 -13.32 -10.52
CA VAL A 22 -18.83 -12.44 -9.69
C VAL A 22 -18.95 -11.04 -10.29
N SER A 23 -19.18 -10.05 -9.45
CA SER A 23 -19.42 -8.65 -9.78
C SER A 23 -18.42 -8.07 -10.79
N ASP A 24 -18.90 -7.16 -11.64
CA ASP A 24 -18.23 -6.56 -12.82
C ASP A 24 -16.81 -6.01 -12.63
N GLY A 25 -16.36 -5.74 -11.39
CA GLY A 25 -14.98 -5.34 -11.09
C GLY A 25 -13.95 -6.48 -11.06
N TYR A 26 -14.39 -7.74 -11.04
CA TYR A 26 -13.53 -8.93 -11.01
C TYR A 26 -13.26 -9.52 -12.40
N GLU A 27 -14.02 -9.16 -13.43
CA GLU A 27 -13.90 -9.76 -14.77
C GLU A 27 -12.55 -9.48 -15.45
N SER A 28 -11.99 -8.28 -15.30
CA SER A 28 -10.67 -7.96 -15.86
C SER A 28 -9.54 -8.71 -15.15
N SER A 29 -9.63 -8.83 -13.84
CA SER A 29 -8.69 -9.59 -13.01
C SER A 29 -8.76 -11.08 -13.34
N TRP A 30 -9.96 -11.65 -13.49
CA TRP A 30 -10.15 -13.06 -13.78
C TRP A 30 -9.66 -13.47 -15.18
N SER A 31 -9.87 -12.64 -16.21
CA SER A 31 -9.36 -12.90 -17.55
C SER A 31 -7.82 -12.90 -17.62
N THR A 32 -7.18 -12.06 -16.81
CA THR A 32 -5.72 -12.02 -16.66
C THR A 32 -5.24 -13.27 -15.92
N HIS A 33 -5.92 -13.67 -14.84
CA HIS A 33 -5.64 -14.91 -14.11
C HIS A 33 -5.74 -16.16 -14.98
N CYS A 34 -6.75 -16.23 -15.86
CA CYS A 34 -6.90 -17.36 -16.80
C CYS A 34 -5.73 -17.50 -17.77
N ARG A 35 -5.15 -16.37 -18.20
CA ARG A 35 -3.98 -16.39 -19.08
C ARG A 35 -2.75 -16.94 -18.39
N MET A 36 -2.61 -16.66 -17.09
CA MET A 36 -1.49 -17.07 -16.26
C MET A 36 -1.59 -18.50 -15.79
N PHE A 37 -2.80 -18.96 -15.49
CA PHE A 37 -3.04 -20.39 -15.23
C PHE A 37 -2.74 -21.25 -16.43
N GLY A 38 -2.88 -20.71 -17.66
CA GLY A 38 -2.48 -21.38 -18.88
C GLY A 38 -0.99 -21.72 -18.90
N ASP A 39 -0.15 -20.78 -18.45
CA ASP A 39 1.30 -20.99 -18.41
C ASP A 39 1.70 -22.04 -17.36
N LEU A 40 1.06 -22.07 -16.19
CA LEU A 40 1.25 -23.11 -15.17
C LEU A 40 0.72 -24.48 -15.66
N LEU A 41 -0.40 -24.50 -16.36
CA LEU A 41 -1.07 -25.73 -16.79
C LEU A 41 -0.48 -26.34 -18.06
N GLU A 42 0.17 -25.54 -18.90
CA GLU A 42 0.76 -26.02 -20.16
C GLU A 42 1.87 -27.05 -19.92
N PRO A 43 2.83 -26.86 -19.00
CA PRO A 43 3.85 -27.85 -18.70
C PRO A 43 3.36 -29.02 -17.83
N ALA A 44 2.30 -28.82 -17.03
CA ALA A 44 1.82 -29.85 -16.10
C ALA A 44 1.33 -31.10 -16.84
N PHE A 45 1.83 -32.24 -16.42
CA PHE A 45 1.53 -33.56 -17.00
C PHE A 45 1.65 -33.60 -18.55
N ALA A 46 2.69 -32.95 -19.10
CA ALA A 46 2.84 -32.79 -20.54
C ALA A 46 2.92 -34.16 -21.28
N ASP A 47 3.47 -35.16 -20.61
CA ASP A 47 3.69 -36.50 -21.17
C ASP A 47 2.74 -37.55 -20.58
N ASP A 48 1.82 -37.18 -19.68
CA ASP A 48 0.81 -38.03 -19.05
C ASP A 48 -0.60 -37.49 -19.32
N GLU A 49 -1.23 -37.99 -20.38
CA GLU A 49 -2.56 -37.58 -20.81
C GLU A 49 -3.65 -37.97 -19.80
N ALA A 50 -3.48 -39.09 -19.09
CA ALA A 50 -4.46 -39.56 -18.10
C ALA A 50 -4.48 -38.64 -16.89
N SER A 51 -3.33 -38.32 -16.28
CA SER A 51 -3.20 -37.41 -15.19
C SER A 51 -3.61 -35.97 -15.57
N ARG A 52 -3.32 -35.55 -16.80
CA ARG A 52 -3.77 -34.25 -17.31
C ARG A 52 -5.30 -34.17 -17.41
N LEU A 53 -6.00 -35.21 -17.82
CA LEU A 53 -7.46 -35.26 -17.84
C LEU A 53 -8.05 -35.23 -16.43
N GLU A 54 -7.39 -35.88 -15.47
CA GLU A 54 -7.75 -35.81 -14.07
C GLU A 54 -7.61 -34.39 -13.51
N LEU A 55 -6.53 -33.69 -13.86
CA LEU A 55 -6.33 -32.26 -13.49
C LEU A 55 -7.44 -31.39 -14.09
N VAL A 56 -7.74 -31.55 -15.39
CA VAL A 56 -8.88 -30.82 -16.02
C VAL A 56 -10.19 -31.12 -15.33
N GLY A 57 -10.40 -32.38 -14.90
CA GLY A 57 -11.57 -32.76 -14.12
C GLY A 57 -11.65 -32.05 -12.76
N ALA A 58 -10.51 -31.88 -12.07
CA ALA A 58 -10.44 -31.12 -10.81
C ALA A 58 -10.74 -29.63 -11.04
N LEU A 59 -10.16 -29.02 -12.10
CA LEU A 59 -10.44 -27.63 -12.47
C LEU A 59 -11.92 -27.38 -12.78
N ASN A 60 -12.58 -28.36 -13.43
CA ASN A 60 -14.02 -28.30 -13.66
C ASN A 60 -14.84 -28.34 -12.37
N LEU A 61 -14.38 -29.08 -11.35
CA LEU A 61 -15.00 -29.04 -10.01
C LEU A 61 -14.80 -27.68 -9.33
N ILE A 62 -13.60 -27.10 -9.42
CA ILE A 62 -13.30 -25.75 -8.90
C ILE A 62 -14.24 -24.73 -9.57
N SER A 63 -14.39 -24.76 -10.89
CA SER A 63 -15.25 -23.85 -11.64
C SER A 63 -16.72 -23.94 -11.25
N ARG A 64 -17.15 -25.07 -10.70
CA ARG A 64 -18.51 -25.33 -10.17
C ARG A 64 -18.64 -25.07 -8.67
N GLY A 65 -17.60 -24.53 -8.02
CA GLY A 65 -17.58 -24.29 -6.57
C GLY A 65 -17.49 -25.55 -5.70
N LYS A 66 -17.19 -26.72 -6.29
CA LYS A 66 -17.09 -27.99 -5.57
C LYS A 66 -15.67 -28.22 -5.04
N TYR A 67 -15.19 -27.28 -4.22
CA TYR A 67 -13.79 -27.19 -3.78
C TYR A 67 -13.32 -28.44 -3.03
N THR A 68 -14.11 -28.97 -2.10
CA THR A 68 -13.76 -30.18 -1.32
C THR A 68 -13.58 -31.41 -2.22
N ALA A 69 -14.45 -31.55 -3.23
CA ALA A 69 -14.33 -32.67 -4.19
C ALA A 69 -13.12 -32.49 -5.11
N ALA A 70 -12.84 -31.25 -5.50
CA ALA A 70 -11.66 -30.90 -6.29
C ALA A 70 -10.37 -31.20 -5.48
N ALA A 71 -10.29 -30.78 -4.23
CA ALA A 71 -9.13 -31.04 -3.38
C ALA A 71 -8.83 -32.53 -3.24
N LYS A 72 -9.85 -33.37 -2.99
CA LYS A 72 -9.68 -34.84 -2.94
C LYS A 72 -9.18 -35.43 -4.26
N LYS A 73 -9.58 -34.84 -5.39
CA LYS A 73 -9.12 -35.31 -6.71
C LYS A 73 -7.68 -34.87 -6.97
N LEU A 74 -7.32 -33.65 -6.58
CA LEU A 74 -5.96 -33.14 -6.68
C LEU A 74 -4.98 -33.88 -5.75
N ASP A 75 -5.42 -34.21 -4.54
CA ASP A 75 -4.62 -35.00 -3.60
C ASP A 75 -4.19 -36.36 -4.18
N ARG A 76 -5.08 -37.06 -4.87
CA ARG A 76 -4.73 -38.28 -5.58
C ARG A 76 -3.75 -38.06 -6.72
N LEU A 77 -3.77 -36.89 -7.35
CA LEU A 77 -2.84 -36.56 -8.42
C LEU A 77 -1.42 -36.32 -7.92
N LEU A 78 -1.20 -36.04 -6.64
CA LEU A 78 0.14 -35.91 -6.07
C LEU A 78 0.96 -37.17 -6.26
N ASP A 79 0.36 -38.36 -6.20
CA ASP A 79 1.04 -39.66 -6.45
C ASP A 79 1.49 -39.84 -7.91
N ALA A 80 0.83 -39.13 -8.82
CA ALA A 80 1.15 -39.16 -10.25
C ALA A 80 2.18 -38.08 -10.65
N CYS A 81 2.45 -37.08 -9.82
CA CYS A 81 3.42 -36.05 -10.11
C CYS A 81 4.85 -36.62 -10.27
N ARG A 82 5.57 -36.18 -11.29
CA ARG A 82 6.96 -36.59 -11.55
C ARG A 82 7.89 -35.40 -11.70
N ARG A 83 7.39 -34.26 -12.13
CA ARG A 83 8.15 -33.03 -12.40
C ARG A 83 7.69 -31.90 -11.49
N ASP A 84 8.55 -30.93 -11.28
CA ASP A 84 8.24 -29.75 -10.46
C ASP A 84 6.99 -29.01 -10.96
N ALA A 85 6.81 -28.89 -12.27
CA ALA A 85 5.62 -28.30 -12.86
C ALA A 85 4.31 -29.06 -12.52
N ASP A 86 4.36 -30.39 -12.42
CA ASP A 86 3.21 -31.20 -12.02
C ASP A 86 2.85 -30.92 -10.56
N PHE A 87 3.84 -30.95 -9.67
CA PHE A 87 3.68 -30.63 -8.25
C PHE A 87 3.20 -29.19 -8.03
N ALA A 88 3.78 -28.23 -8.76
CA ALA A 88 3.41 -26.82 -8.66
C ALA A 88 1.94 -26.61 -9.02
N ALA A 89 1.48 -27.16 -10.14
CA ALA A 89 0.10 -27.06 -10.59
C ALA A 89 -0.87 -27.69 -9.59
N VAL A 90 -0.61 -28.93 -9.15
CA VAL A 90 -1.48 -29.65 -8.22
C VAL A 90 -1.55 -28.94 -6.88
N ASN A 91 -0.40 -28.53 -6.31
CA ASN A 91 -0.36 -27.81 -5.04
C ASN A 91 -1.05 -26.42 -5.15
N PHE A 92 -0.81 -25.67 -6.22
CA PHE A 92 -1.46 -24.38 -6.41
C PHE A 92 -2.99 -24.50 -6.39
N PHE A 93 -3.56 -25.42 -7.19
CA PHE A 93 -5.01 -25.57 -7.24
C PHE A 93 -5.60 -26.21 -5.98
N THR A 94 -4.83 -27.03 -5.28
CA THR A 94 -5.20 -27.53 -3.95
C THR A 94 -5.27 -26.37 -2.94
N GLY A 95 -4.27 -25.45 -2.97
CA GLY A 95 -4.27 -24.23 -2.21
C GLY A 95 -5.51 -23.36 -2.48
N VAL A 96 -5.88 -23.20 -3.78
CA VAL A 96 -7.12 -22.51 -4.18
C VAL A 96 -8.36 -23.16 -3.56
N CYS A 97 -8.42 -24.48 -3.53
CA CYS A 97 -9.56 -25.20 -2.92
C CYS A 97 -9.68 -24.91 -1.42
N TRP A 98 -8.57 -24.97 -0.70
CA TRP A 98 -8.55 -24.71 0.75
C TRP A 98 -8.82 -23.24 1.07
N ASP A 99 -8.29 -22.31 0.29
CA ASP A 99 -8.59 -20.89 0.42
C ASP A 99 -10.09 -20.60 0.25
N LYS A 100 -10.69 -21.16 -0.80
CA LYS A 100 -12.14 -21.00 -1.07
C LYS A 100 -13.05 -21.72 -0.06
N THR A 101 -12.55 -22.67 0.69
CA THR A 101 -13.27 -23.30 1.82
C THR A 101 -13.02 -22.60 3.15
N GLY A 102 -12.19 -21.55 3.18
CA GLY A 102 -11.89 -20.78 4.40
C GLY A 102 -10.82 -21.42 5.29
N ILE A 103 -10.19 -22.53 4.86
CA ILE A 103 -9.13 -23.20 5.62
C ILE A 103 -7.78 -22.61 5.20
N THR A 104 -7.55 -21.37 5.59
CA THR A 104 -6.42 -20.54 5.16
C THR A 104 -5.06 -21.15 5.52
N ASP A 105 -4.94 -21.84 6.65
CA ASP A 105 -3.67 -22.46 7.07
C ASP A 105 -3.22 -23.54 6.09
N MET A 106 -4.17 -24.36 5.61
CA MET A 106 -3.88 -25.36 4.58
C MET A 106 -3.54 -24.70 3.24
N ALA A 107 -4.25 -23.63 2.87
CA ALA A 107 -3.94 -22.88 1.66
C ALA A 107 -2.50 -22.35 1.67
N ILE A 108 -2.04 -21.80 2.82
CA ILE A 108 -0.66 -21.32 2.99
C ILE A 108 0.36 -22.46 2.74
N VAL A 109 0.12 -23.64 3.29
CA VAL A 109 1.00 -24.80 3.10
C VAL A 109 1.10 -25.17 1.63
N TYR A 110 -0.02 -25.33 0.95
CA TYR A 110 -0.04 -25.76 -0.45
C TYR A 110 0.50 -24.69 -1.41
N TYR A 111 0.20 -23.41 -1.19
CA TYR A 111 0.82 -22.34 -1.96
C TYR A 111 2.33 -22.26 -1.71
N GLY A 112 2.79 -22.47 -0.46
CA GLY A 112 4.21 -22.53 -0.13
C GLY A 112 4.94 -23.66 -0.86
N GLU A 113 4.33 -24.85 -0.96
CA GLU A 113 4.89 -25.98 -1.73
C GLU A 113 4.91 -25.69 -3.23
N ALA A 114 3.88 -25.05 -3.77
CA ALA A 114 3.86 -24.61 -5.16
C ALA A 114 4.97 -23.59 -5.46
N ALA A 115 5.18 -22.61 -4.58
CA ALA A 115 6.22 -21.57 -4.74
C ALA A 115 7.65 -22.14 -4.75
N LYS A 116 7.89 -23.21 -3.99
CA LYS A 116 9.20 -23.92 -3.99
C LYS A 116 9.51 -24.61 -5.31
N ARG A 117 8.47 -25.05 -6.04
CA ARG A 117 8.59 -25.83 -7.25
C ARG A 117 8.60 -25.00 -8.53
N GLU A 118 7.86 -23.89 -8.51
CA GLU A 118 7.76 -22.97 -9.64
C GLU A 118 7.94 -21.52 -9.14
N PRO A 119 9.19 -21.09 -8.88
CA PRO A 119 9.49 -19.80 -8.29
C PRO A 119 9.20 -18.61 -9.22
N GLU A 120 9.08 -18.81 -10.51
CA GLU A 120 8.77 -17.74 -11.48
C GLU A 120 7.26 -17.51 -11.67
N PHE A 121 6.43 -18.29 -10.99
CA PHE A 121 4.98 -18.16 -11.10
C PHE A 121 4.43 -17.19 -10.05
N TYR A 122 4.45 -15.91 -10.34
CA TYR A 122 4.09 -14.82 -9.39
C TYR A 122 2.73 -14.98 -8.73
N MET A 123 1.78 -15.66 -9.39
CA MET A 123 0.44 -15.85 -8.86
C MET A 123 0.43 -16.67 -7.57
N VAL A 124 1.37 -17.60 -7.43
CA VAL A 124 1.54 -18.37 -6.19
C VAL A 124 1.88 -17.44 -5.05
N TYR A 125 2.83 -16.53 -5.24
CA TYR A 125 3.23 -15.55 -4.22
C TYR A 125 2.09 -14.59 -3.88
N LEU A 126 1.33 -14.15 -4.88
CA LEU A 126 0.16 -13.29 -4.66
C LEU A 126 -0.90 -13.97 -3.78
N MET A 127 -1.23 -15.24 -4.07
CA MET A 127 -2.21 -15.99 -3.27
C MET A 127 -1.69 -16.29 -1.87
N LEU A 128 -0.43 -16.69 -1.77
CA LEU A 128 0.25 -16.91 -0.48
C LEU A 128 0.23 -15.62 0.36
N ALA A 129 0.59 -14.48 -0.23
CA ALA A 129 0.61 -13.18 0.45
C ALA A 129 -0.78 -12.81 0.99
N LYS A 130 -1.83 -13.00 0.20
CA LYS A 130 -3.22 -12.74 0.64
C LYS A 130 -3.62 -13.60 1.83
N CYS A 131 -3.27 -14.88 1.81
CA CYS A 131 -3.54 -15.80 2.91
C CYS A 131 -2.75 -15.41 4.18
N LEU A 132 -1.46 -15.09 4.04
CA LEU A 132 -0.61 -14.64 5.14
C LEU A 132 -1.12 -13.32 5.74
N HIS A 133 -1.53 -12.37 4.89
CA HIS A 133 -2.12 -11.11 5.32
C HIS A 133 -3.42 -11.32 6.12
N ALA A 134 -4.31 -12.17 5.64
CA ALA A 134 -5.53 -12.54 6.35
C ALA A 134 -5.26 -13.18 7.73
N LYS A 135 -4.16 -13.92 7.86
CA LYS A 135 -3.68 -14.51 9.13
C LYS A 135 -2.84 -13.55 9.96
N ARG A 136 -2.68 -12.29 9.54
CA ARG A 136 -1.88 -11.23 10.21
C ARG A 136 -0.37 -11.54 10.29
N HIS A 137 0.14 -12.41 9.43
CA HIS A 137 1.57 -12.65 9.27
C HIS A 137 2.17 -11.60 8.33
N TYR A 138 2.19 -10.33 8.76
CA TYR A 138 2.44 -9.17 7.90
C TYR A 138 3.83 -9.17 7.28
N GLU A 139 4.86 -9.59 8.01
CA GLU A 139 6.23 -9.67 7.48
C GLU A 139 6.34 -10.68 6.33
N ALA A 140 5.81 -11.88 6.54
CA ALA A 140 5.81 -12.93 5.52
C ALA A 140 4.91 -12.53 4.33
N ALA A 141 3.77 -11.87 4.60
CA ALA A 141 2.89 -11.35 3.55
C ALA A 141 3.61 -10.28 2.71
N ALA A 142 4.28 -9.32 3.36
CA ALA A 142 5.04 -8.27 2.67
C ALA A 142 6.14 -8.85 1.79
N SER A 143 6.90 -9.84 2.29
CA SER A 143 7.91 -10.55 1.50
C SER A 143 7.31 -11.22 0.27
N ALA A 144 6.16 -11.88 0.41
CA ALA A 144 5.49 -12.55 -0.71
C ALA A 144 4.88 -11.55 -1.72
N TYR A 145 4.35 -10.40 -1.25
CA TYR A 145 3.91 -9.32 -2.16
C TYR A 145 5.10 -8.70 -2.91
N ALA A 146 6.22 -8.43 -2.24
CA ALA A 146 7.43 -7.93 -2.88
C ALA A 146 7.93 -8.91 -3.96
N LYS A 147 7.96 -10.21 -3.66
CA LYS A 147 8.32 -11.24 -4.66
C LYS A 147 7.33 -11.25 -5.84
N THR A 148 6.04 -11.01 -5.59
CA THR A 148 5.04 -10.87 -6.66
C THR A 148 5.39 -9.71 -7.59
N LEU A 149 5.78 -8.54 -7.04
CA LEU A 149 6.19 -7.37 -7.83
C LEU A 149 7.46 -7.68 -8.64
N ASP A 150 8.47 -8.27 -8.01
CA ASP A 150 9.72 -8.64 -8.68
C ASP A 150 9.47 -9.54 -9.88
N GLU A 151 8.64 -10.58 -9.73
CA GLU A 151 8.33 -11.51 -10.81
C GLU A 151 7.49 -10.88 -11.94
N ILE A 152 6.60 -9.95 -11.62
CA ILE A 152 5.83 -9.24 -12.64
C ILE A 152 6.74 -8.26 -13.41
N LEU A 153 7.56 -7.49 -12.69
CA LEU A 153 8.37 -6.42 -13.27
C LEU A 153 9.59 -6.96 -14.03
N SER A 154 10.13 -8.11 -13.64
CA SER A 154 11.27 -8.74 -14.31
C SER A 154 10.90 -9.43 -15.63
N ARG A 155 9.62 -9.65 -15.90
CA ARG A 155 9.18 -10.29 -17.14
C ARG A 155 9.50 -9.42 -18.35
N PRO A 156 10.08 -10.00 -19.42
CA PRO A 156 10.25 -9.27 -20.67
C PRO A 156 8.88 -8.83 -21.20
N LYS A 157 8.72 -7.55 -21.46
CA LYS A 157 7.53 -7.01 -22.13
C LYS A 157 7.46 -7.64 -23.52
N LYS A 158 6.59 -8.61 -23.73
CA LYS A 158 6.29 -9.13 -25.06
C LYS A 158 5.56 -8.02 -25.82
N ASP A 159 6.08 -7.65 -26.98
CA ASP A 159 5.67 -6.48 -27.79
C ASP A 159 4.19 -6.44 -28.22
N GLU A 160 3.38 -7.43 -27.86
CA GLU A 160 2.01 -7.58 -28.36
C GLU A 160 0.90 -7.49 -27.32
N VAL A 161 1.18 -7.17 -26.06
CA VAL A 161 0.12 -6.99 -25.03
C VAL A 161 0.29 -5.64 -24.38
N PRO A 162 -0.70 -4.72 -24.52
CA PRO A 162 -0.61 -3.43 -23.90
C PRO A 162 -0.35 -3.55 -22.39
N ALA A 163 0.63 -2.82 -21.86
CA ALA A 163 0.96 -2.68 -20.45
C ALA A 163 -0.27 -2.35 -19.56
N VAL A 164 -1.34 -1.88 -20.15
CA VAL A 164 -2.64 -1.51 -19.57
C VAL A 164 -3.33 -2.64 -18.78
N ARG A 165 -2.95 -3.91 -18.96
CA ARG A 165 -3.66 -5.02 -18.31
C ARG A 165 -3.06 -5.50 -16.99
N GLU A 166 -1.82 -5.16 -16.71
CA GLU A 166 -1.15 -5.52 -15.44
C GLU A 166 -1.23 -4.39 -14.41
N GLU A 167 -1.52 -3.17 -14.83
CA GLU A 167 -1.62 -1.98 -13.98
C GLU A 167 -2.56 -2.16 -12.78
N PRO A 168 -3.81 -2.66 -12.92
CA PRO A 168 -4.68 -2.85 -11.76
C PRO A 168 -4.16 -3.91 -10.78
N LEU A 169 -3.44 -4.91 -11.29
CA LEU A 169 -2.83 -5.94 -10.45
C LEU A 169 -1.66 -5.35 -9.66
N LEU A 170 -0.76 -4.62 -10.32
CA LEU A 170 0.35 -3.94 -9.66
C LEU A 170 -0.16 -2.98 -8.59
N GLY A 171 -1.15 -2.14 -8.91
CA GLY A 171 -1.77 -1.25 -7.95
C GLY A 171 -2.36 -2.00 -6.73
N SER A 172 -3.01 -3.15 -6.98
CA SER A 172 -3.54 -4.00 -5.90
C SER A 172 -2.44 -4.57 -5.01
N VAL A 173 -1.31 -4.99 -5.58
CA VAL A 173 -0.19 -5.55 -4.81
C VAL A 173 0.45 -4.45 -3.97
N HIS A 174 0.73 -3.27 -4.54
CA HIS A 174 1.23 -2.11 -3.81
C HIS A 174 0.30 -1.72 -2.66
N GLY A 175 -1.02 -1.64 -2.89
CA GLY A 175 -2.00 -1.30 -1.84
C GLY A 175 -2.03 -2.31 -0.69
N ASN A 176 -1.92 -3.61 -0.98
CA ASN A 176 -1.86 -4.64 0.05
C ASN A 176 -0.52 -4.65 0.79
N LEU A 177 0.58 -4.41 0.09
CA LEU A 177 1.92 -4.26 0.68
C LEU A 177 1.95 -3.07 1.64
N ALA A 178 1.38 -1.94 1.25
CA ALA A 178 1.21 -0.78 2.12
C ALA A 178 0.44 -1.12 3.39
N SER A 179 -0.65 -1.89 3.28
CA SER A 179 -1.41 -2.34 4.45
C SER A 179 -0.53 -3.17 5.41
N CYS A 180 0.31 -4.07 4.88
CA CYS A 180 1.27 -4.81 5.70
C CYS A 180 2.24 -3.85 6.42
N PHE A 181 2.81 -2.87 5.72
CA PHE A 181 3.75 -1.92 6.29
C PHE A 181 3.11 -1.03 7.37
N VAL A 182 1.86 -0.60 7.20
CA VAL A 182 1.11 0.11 8.26
C VAL A 182 1.03 -0.75 9.53
N MET A 183 0.67 -2.03 9.38
CA MET A 183 0.56 -2.96 10.52
C MET A 183 1.92 -3.27 11.17
N MET A 184 3.01 -3.20 10.41
CA MET A 184 4.39 -3.33 10.89
C MET A 184 4.98 -2.02 11.42
N ARG A 185 4.22 -0.92 11.40
CA ARG A 185 4.64 0.45 11.77
C ARG A 185 5.79 1.01 10.91
N ARG A 186 5.94 0.50 9.69
CA ARG A 186 6.88 0.99 8.69
C ARG A 186 6.17 2.05 7.84
N TYR A 187 5.94 3.22 8.41
CA TYR A 187 5.01 4.21 7.86
C TYR A 187 5.52 4.87 6.57
N ASP A 188 6.82 5.10 6.44
CA ASP A 188 7.41 5.70 5.24
C ASP A 188 7.31 4.73 4.05
N ASP A 189 7.58 3.45 4.28
CA ASP A 189 7.41 2.41 3.26
C ASP A 189 5.93 2.27 2.87
N ALA A 190 5.03 2.33 3.85
CA ALA A 190 3.59 2.27 3.59
C ALA A 190 3.11 3.44 2.73
N GLU A 191 3.59 4.64 3.00
CA GLU A 191 3.22 5.85 2.24
C GLU A 191 3.73 5.77 0.80
N PHE A 192 4.97 5.31 0.61
CA PHE A 192 5.54 5.06 -0.71
C PHE A 192 4.68 4.07 -1.52
N GLU A 193 4.34 2.93 -0.93
CA GLU A 193 3.54 1.90 -1.59
C GLU A 193 2.11 2.36 -1.91
N LEU A 194 1.52 3.21 -1.07
CA LEU A 194 0.22 3.82 -1.34
C LEU A 194 0.26 4.78 -2.53
N TYR A 195 1.32 5.57 -2.68
CA TYR A 195 1.51 6.41 -3.85
C TYR A 195 1.75 5.59 -5.11
N GLU A 196 2.54 4.51 -5.04
CA GLU A 196 2.71 3.60 -6.17
C GLU A 196 1.38 2.96 -6.58
N ALA A 197 0.54 2.53 -5.63
CA ALA A 197 -0.79 2.03 -5.94
C ALA A 197 -1.64 3.06 -6.71
N GLN A 198 -1.59 4.33 -6.32
CA GLN A 198 -2.31 5.41 -7.00
C GLN A 198 -1.77 5.67 -8.42
N ARG A 199 -0.46 5.54 -8.65
CA ARG A 199 0.13 5.65 -10.01
C ARG A 199 -0.46 4.63 -10.97
N TYR A 200 -0.88 3.47 -10.48
CA TYR A 200 -1.59 2.44 -11.24
C TYR A 200 -3.12 2.61 -11.24
N ASN A 201 -3.63 3.80 -10.88
CA ASN A 201 -5.06 4.11 -10.78
C ASN A 201 -5.84 3.13 -9.88
N TYR A 202 -5.15 2.52 -8.91
CA TYR A 202 -5.78 1.61 -7.96
C TYR A 202 -6.22 2.38 -6.71
N SER A 203 -7.53 2.50 -6.53
CA SER A 203 -8.12 3.32 -5.48
C SER A 203 -9.42 2.70 -4.91
N PRO A 204 -9.38 1.43 -4.46
CA PRO A 204 -10.55 0.83 -3.83
C PRO A 204 -10.83 1.45 -2.46
N PRO A 205 -12.08 1.35 -1.94
CA PRO A 205 -12.43 1.88 -0.62
C PRO A 205 -11.51 1.39 0.52
N GLN A 206 -11.01 0.15 0.46
CA GLN A 206 -10.07 -0.40 1.44
C GLN A 206 -8.77 0.38 1.53
N MET A 207 -8.32 0.98 0.43
CA MET A 207 -7.12 1.81 0.42
C MET A 207 -7.32 3.11 1.21
N LEU A 208 -8.54 3.66 1.24
CA LEU A 208 -8.89 4.80 2.10
C LEU A 208 -8.76 4.46 3.59
N VAL A 209 -9.10 3.22 3.98
CA VAL A 209 -8.86 2.72 5.35
C VAL A 209 -7.37 2.70 5.65
N THR A 210 -6.55 2.18 4.73
CA THR A 210 -5.09 2.12 4.91
C THR A 210 -4.49 3.52 5.04
N TRP A 211 -4.90 4.47 4.19
CA TRP A 211 -4.52 5.87 4.30
C TRP A 211 -4.95 6.50 5.63
N ALA A 212 -6.20 6.31 6.05
CA ALA A 212 -6.71 6.85 7.30
C ALA A 212 -5.93 6.30 8.51
N THR A 213 -5.63 4.98 8.49
CA THR A 213 -4.85 4.32 9.54
C THR A 213 -3.42 4.85 9.58
N LEU A 214 -2.78 5.00 8.42
CA LEU A 214 -1.43 5.58 8.30
C LEU A 214 -1.41 7.00 8.87
N TYR A 215 -2.33 7.86 8.43
CA TYR A 215 -2.41 9.25 8.90
C TYR A 215 -2.72 9.33 10.40
N ALA A 216 -3.61 8.50 10.91
CA ALA A 216 -3.88 8.41 12.35
C ALA A 216 -2.62 7.99 13.14
N ALA A 217 -1.93 6.95 12.66
CA ALA A 217 -0.73 6.42 13.30
C ALA A 217 0.46 7.38 13.25
N THR A 218 0.52 8.25 12.24
CA THR A 218 1.56 9.30 12.11
C THR A 218 1.15 10.65 12.70
N GLY A 219 -0.05 10.76 13.33
CA GLY A 219 -0.53 11.98 13.98
C GLY A 219 -1.22 12.97 13.04
N ARG A 220 -1.35 12.66 11.75
CA ARG A 220 -1.98 13.50 10.71
C ARG A 220 -3.52 13.40 10.78
N LYS A 221 -4.12 13.84 11.90
CA LYS A 221 -5.53 13.59 12.24
C LYS A 221 -6.53 14.17 11.26
N ILE A 222 -6.25 15.37 10.73
CA ILE A 222 -7.13 16.03 9.75
C ILE A 222 -7.21 15.18 8.50
N ARG A 223 -6.07 14.74 7.97
CA ARG A 223 -6.03 13.84 6.79
C ARG A 223 -6.67 12.48 7.06
N ALA A 224 -6.51 11.94 8.27
CA ALA A 224 -7.21 10.72 8.64
C ALA A 224 -8.73 10.92 8.60
N ALA A 225 -9.24 12.03 9.14
CA ALA A 225 -10.65 12.37 9.10
C ALA A 225 -11.17 12.62 7.69
N GLU A 226 -10.39 13.26 6.81
CA GLU A 226 -10.71 13.46 5.41
C GLU A 226 -10.88 12.11 4.69
N LYS A 227 -9.93 11.18 4.85
CA LYS A 227 -10.02 9.84 4.26
C LYS A 227 -11.20 9.03 4.80
N MET A 228 -11.53 9.16 6.08
CA MET A 228 -12.74 8.56 6.64
C MET A 228 -14.01 9.21 6.08
N SER A 229 -14.03 10.53 5.84
CA SER A 229 -15.14 11.21 5.18
C SER A 229 -15.33 10.79 3.72
N GLU A 230 -14.22 10.61 2.98
CA GLU A 230 -14.26 10.04 1.62
C GLU A 230 -14.83 8.61 1.64
N LEU A 231 -14.34 7.78 2.58
CA LEU A 231 -14.80 6.40 2.75
C LEU A 231 -16.30 6.33 3.05
N LYS A 232 -16.80 7.21 3.92
CA LYS A 232 -18.24 7.31 4.26
C LYS A 232 -19.12 7.60 3.05
N LYS A 233 -18.60 8.37 2.07
CA LYS A 233 -19.35 8.70 0.84
C LYS A 233 -19.41 7.52 -0.12
N CYS A 234 -18.36 6.71 -0.23
CA CYS A 234 -18.26 5.62 -1.21
C CYS A 234 -18.56 4.23 -0.65
N ALA A 235 -18.30 4.01 0.66
CA ALA A 235 -18.49 2.71 1.32
C ALA A 235 -18.84 2.88 2.81
N PRO A 236 -20.06 3.34 3.16
CA PRO A 236 -20.44 3.67 4.53
C PRO A 236 -20.37 2.48 5.51
N GLU A 237 -20.63 1.25 5.03
CA GLU A 237 -20.51 0.05 5.86
C GLU A 237 -19.05 -0.23 6.26
N LEU A 238 -18.12 -0.05 5.33
CA LEU A 238 -16.70 -0.20 5.59
C LEU A 238 -16.17 0.92 6.49
N GLU A 239 -16.67 2.15 6.33
CA GLU A 239 -16.35 3.27 7.22
C GLU A 239 -16.76 2.95 8.66
N SER A 240 -17.99 2.53 8.86
CA SER A 240 -18.50 2.19 10.20
C SER A 240 -17.71 1.06 10.85
N ALA A 241 -17.28 0.05 10.08
CA ALA A 241 -16.46 -1.04 10.58
C ALA A 241 -15.02 -0.61 10.93
N SER A 242 -14.49 0.41 10.26
CA SER A 242 -13.11 0.85 10.39
C SER A 242 -12.94 2.03 11.36
N ALA A 243 -14.01 2.80 11.57
CA ALA A 243 -13.97 4.05 12.33
C ALA A 243 -13.44 3.87 13.76
N LEU A 244 -13.89 2.84 14.46
CA LEU A 244 -13.43 2.56 15.83
C LEU A 244 -11.92 2.35 15.89
N GLY A 245 -11.35 1.52 15.00
CA GLY A 245 -9.91 1.26 14.99
C GLY A 245 -9.08 2.51 14.68
N VAL A 246 -9.52 3.33 13.71
CA VAL A 246 -8.85 4.60 13.40
C VAL A 246 -8.96 5.58 14.56
N MET A 247 -10.13 5.69 15.20
CA MET A 247 -10.35 6.54 16.37
C MET A 247 -9.51 6.12 17.57
N GLU A 248 -9.42 4.81 17.85
CA GLU A 248 -8.56 4.29 18.92
C GLU A 248 -7.09 4.67 18.72
N ILE A 249 -6.58 4.59 17.48
CA ILE A 249 -5.21 5.02 17.17
C ILE A 249 -5.04 6.53 17.43
N ILE A 250 -6.00 7.34 17.02
CA ILE A 250 -5.99 8.77 17.26
C ILE A 250 -6.01 9.06 18.77
N GLU A 251 -6.83 8.37 19.53
CA GLU A 251 -6.94 8.55 20.98
C GLU A 251 -5.69 8.08 21.73
N GLN A 252 -5.14 6.93 21.36
CA GLN A 252 -3.87 6.44 21.93
C GLN A 252 -2.73 7.43 21.68
N LYS A 253 -2.64 8.00 20.48
CA LYS A 253 -1.67 9.06 20.17
C LYS A 253 -1.94 10.33 20.99
N ASN A 254 -3.21 10.71 21.23
CA ASN A 254 -3.57 11.83 22.05
C ASN A 254 -3.15 11.69 23.52
N SER A 255 -3.23 10.49 24.08
CA SER A 255 -2.81 10.25 25.46
C SER A 255 -1.30 10.40 25.67
N HIS A 256 -0.52 10.20 24.59
CA HIS A 256 0.94 10.42 24.59
C HIS A 256 1.32 11.85 24.21
N PHE A 257 0.44 12.58 23.53
CA PHE A 257 0.56 13.97 23.12
C PHE A 257 -0.60 14.80 23.69
N ALA A 258 -0.71 14.86 25.03
CA ALA A 258 -1.44 15.98 25.61
C ALA A 258 -0.79 17.25 25.05
N PRO A 259 -1.53 18.19 24.40
CA PRO A 259 -0.94 19.42 23.92
C PRO A 259 -0.34 20.13 25.13
N ARG A 260 0.98 20.11 25.25
CA ARG A 260 1.65 20.95 26.22
C ARG A 260 1.20 22.36 25.92
N ALA A 261 0.79 23.07 26.92
CA ALA A 261 0.36 24.48 26.79
C ALA A 261 1.42 25.21 25.97
N ILE A 262 0.97 25.93 24.93
CA ILE A 262 1.86 26.71 24.08
C ILE A 262 2.60 27.69 24.96
N ASP A 263 3.92 27.57 25.03
CA ASP A 263 4.76 28.42 25.85
C ASP A 263 4.86 29.79 25.17
N SER A 264 4.11 30.74 25.72
CA SER A 264 4.05 32.11 25.21
C SER A 264 5.40 32.84 25.32
N GLU A 265 6.26 32.41 26.25
CA GLU A 265 7.61 32.96 26.38
C GLU A 265 8.52 32.48 25.24
N LYS A 266 8.44 31.24 24.87
CA LYS A 266 9.19 30.71 23.72
C LYS A 266 8.77 31.38 22.42
N LEU A 267 7.46 31.60 22.19
CA LEU A 267 6.98 32.33 21.01
C LEU A 267 7.50 33.75 20.99
N LYS A 268 7.46 34.45 22.15
CA LYS A 268 8.01 35.80 22.27
C LYS A 268 9.50 35.83 21.97
N ASN A 269 10.28 34.93 22.57
CA ASN A 269 11.72 34.84 22.36
C ASN A 269 12.09 34.62 20.89
N PHE A 270 11.32 33.78 20.18
CA PHE A 270 11.49 33.58 18.73
C PHE A 270 11.26 34.91 17.97
N TRP A 271 10.17 35.63 18.26
CA TRP A 271 9.87 36.86 17.55
C TRP A 271 10.84 38.01 17.92
N ASP A 272 11.29 38.08 19.16
CA ASP A 272 12.31 39.06 19.59
C ASP A 272 13.64 38.80 18.82
N TRP A 273 14.05 37.53 18.73
CA TRP A 273 15.21 37.15 17.94
C TRP A 273 14.99 37.45 16.44
N PHE A 274 13.81 37.10 15.88
CA PHE A 274 13.50 37.36 14.48
C PHE A 274 13.54 38.83 14.14
N CYS A 275 12.94 39.68 14.97
CA CYS A 275 12.99 41.15 14.82
C CYS A 275 14.42 41.69 14.82
N ALA A 276 15.26 41.20 15.72
CA ALA A 276 16.67 41.60 15.80
C ALA A 276 17.49 41.19 14.57
N ASN A 277 17.07 40.16 13.84
CA ASN A 277 17.77 39.59 12.68
C ASN A 277 17.02 39.79 11.36
N ALA A 278 15.90 40.52 11.34
CA ALA A 278 14.99 40.59 10.18
C ALA A 278 15.69 41.02 8.87
N GLU A 279 16.61 42.00 8.95
CA GLU A 279 17.36 42.45 7.77
C GLU A 279 18.37 41.41 7.26
N ARG A 280 19.03 40.69 8.20
CA ARG A 280 19.92 39.56 7.82
C ARG A 280 19.14 38.43 7.17
N LEU A 281 17.95 38.13 7.71
CA LEU A 281 17.08 37.06 7.21
C LEU A 281 16.51 37.39 5.81
N LYS A 282 16.33 38.67 5.48
CA LYS A 282 15.97 39.08 4.11
C LYS A 282 17.01 38.61 3.07
N ALA A 283 18.27 38.52 3.44
CA ALA A 283 19.31 37.99 2.55
C ALA A 283 19.06 36.54 2.13
N LEU A 284 18.43 35.71 2.97
CA LEU A 284 18.02 34.34 2.62
C LEU A 284 16.91 34.30 1.55
N THR A 285 16.13 35.38 1.45
CA THR A 285 15.03 35.51 0.49
C THR A 285 15.51 36.05 -0.86
N PHE A 286 16.48 36.98 -0.83
CA PHE A 286 16.91 37.75 -2.02
C PHE A 286 18.32 37.41 -2.50
N GLY A 287 19.11 36.64 -1.74
CA GLY A 287 20.48 36.26 -2.04
C GLY A 287 20.73 34.74 -1.96
N ALA A 288 22.00 34.37 -2.01
CA ALA A 288 22.40 32.99 -1.76
C ALA A 288 22.31 32.69 -0.24
N PRO A 289 21.61 31.62 0.20
CA PRO A 289 21.53 31.27 1.59
C PRO A 289 22.90 30.94 2.18
N SER A 290 23.24 31.54 3.30
CA SER A 290 24.41 31.14 4.10
C SER A 290 24.02 29.91 4.93
N PRO A 291 24.79 28.80 4.86
CA PRO A 291 24.53 27.60 5.66
C PRO A 291 24.46 27.88 7.17
N ASP A 292 25.32 28.77 7.67
CA ASP A 292 25.35 29.13 9.08
C ASP A 292 24.06 29.84 9.50
N MET A 293 23.55 30.72 8.68
CA MET A 293 22.32 31.46 8.94
C MET A 293 21.09 30.52 8.89
N MET A 294 21.08 29.57 7.97
CA MET A 294 20.03 28.54 7.92
C MET A 294 20.04 27.67 9.15
N ASN A 295 21.23 27.28 9.63
CA ASN A 295 21.37 26.52 10.87
C ASN A 295 20.88 27.32 12.08
N GLU A 296 21.22 28.62 12.16
CA GLU A 296 20.73 29.50 13.24
C GLU A 296 19.19 29.59 13.27
N VAL A 297 18.56 29.77 12.11
CA VAL A 297 17.08 29.73 12.00
C VAL A 297 16.53 28.38 12.46
N TYR A 298 17.17 27.31 12.01
CA TYR A 298 16.76 25.95 12.37
C TYR A 298 16.83 25.69 13.88
N GLU A 299 17.86 26.19 14.55
CA GLU A 299 17.99 26.12 16.01
C GLU A 299 16.90 26.91 16.71
N GLN A 300 16.57 28.11 16.24
CA GLN A 300 15.51 28.94 16.82
C GLN A 300 14.12 28.31 16.65
N VAL A 301 13.80 27.82 15.45
CA VAL A 301 12.53 27.11 15.19
C VAL A 301 12.47 25.83 16.03
N SER A 302 13.56 25.08 16.07
CA SER A 302 13.62 23.81 16.79
C SER A 302 13.56 24.00 18.30
N GLY A 303 14.13 25.07 18.82
CA GLY A 303 14.15 25.40 20.26
C GLY A 303 12.77 25.73 20.83
N MET A 304 11.79 26.04 19.97
CA MET A 304 10.41 26.22 20.40
C MET A 304 9.74 24.89 20.80
N PHE A 305 10.27 23.76 20.31
CA PHE A 305 9.69 22.43 20.49
C PHE A 305 10.60 21.58 21.37
N ASP A 306 10.15 21.25 22.59
CA ASP A 306 10.90 20.38 23.49
C ASP A 306 10.93 18.94 22.97
N ALA A 307 12.13 18.37 22.80
CA ALA A 307 12.42 16.94 22.63
C ALA A 307 11.51 16.18 21.65
N VAL A 308 11.17 16.77 20.52
CA VAL A 308 10.40 16.08 19.47
C VAL A 308 11.37 15.47 18.46
N VAL A 309 11.16 14.22 18.10
CA VAL A 309 12.01 13.49 17.14
C VAL A 309 11.90 14.10 15.74
N GLU A 310 10.73 14.62 15.38
CA GLU A 310 10.49 15.34 14.13
C GLU A 310 10.37 16.84 14.41
N LYS A 311 11.00 17.64 13.58
CA LYS A 311 10.98 19.11 13.69
C LYS A 311 10.19 19.69 12.54
N PRO A 312 9.44 20.81 12.75
CA PRO A 312 8.72 21.46 11.66
C PRO A 312 9.72 22.00 10.62
N GLY A 313 9.32 21.95 9.37
CA GLY A 313 10.06 22.53 8.26
C GLY A 313 9.82 24.04 8.16
N PHE A 314 10.71 24.74 7.47
CA PHE A 314 10.48 26.11 7.05
C PHE A 314 11.18 26.42 5.72
N GLU A 315 10.68 27.43 5.03
CA GLU A 315 11.21 27.89 3.74
C GLU A 315 11.19 29.42 3.68
N PHE A 316 12.23 30.00 3.09
CA PHE A 316 12.25 31.39 2.73
C PHE A 316 11.94 31.57 1.23
N GLY A 317 11.17 32.61 0.92
CA GLY A 317 10.77 32.94 -0.44
C GLY A 317 10.29 34.37 -0.57
N ARG A 318 9.60 34.66 -1.67
CA ARG A 318 9.04 35.99 -1.94
C ARG A 318 7.53 35.96 -1.96
N ASP A 319 6.94 37.07 -1.51
CA ASP A 319 5.51 37.33 -1.64
C ASP A 319 5.37 38.78 -2.18
N GLY A 320 5.40 38.89 -3.50
CA GLY A 320 5.52 40.18 -4.17
C GLY A 320 6.83 40.89 -3.83
N ALA A 321 6.73 42.08 -3.23
CA ALA A 321 7.89 42.86 -2.77
C ALA A 321 8.36 42.47 -1.36
N LYS A 322 7.59 41.64 -0.64
CA LYS A 322 7.92 41.23 0.73
C LYS A 322 8.77 39.95 0.74
N ALA A 323 9.59 39.84 1.76
CA ALA A 323 10.17 38.56 2.13
C ALA A 323 9.07 37.64 2.71
N ARG A 324 9.17 36.34 2.44
CA ARG A 324 8.24 35.32 2.92
C ARG A 324 8.98 34.30 3.76
N MET A 325 8.39 33.92 4.89
CA MET A 325 8.76 32.72 5.62
C MET A 325 7.53 31.83 5.74
N SER A 326 7.63 30.62 5.21
CA SER A 326 6.60 29.59 5.29
C SER A 326 7.03 28.53 6.29
N PHE A 327 6.15 28.08 7.12
CA PHE A 327 6.35 26.99 8.07
C PHE A 327 5.56 25.78 7.61
N PHE A 328 6.14 24.61 7.74
CA PHE A 328 5.51 23.33 7.39
C PHE A 328 5.24 22.55 8.65
N ASP A 329 4.00 22.19 8.89
CA ASP A 329 3.58 21.42 10.08
C ASP A 329 3.93 19.93 9.97
N ASN A 330 4.43 19.49 8.80
CA ASN A 330 4.70 18.09 8.49
C ASN A 330 3.50 17.18 8.83
N TYR A 331 2.28 17.73 8.68
CA TYR A 331 1.00 17.09 9.03
C TYR A 331 0.90 16.65 10.50
N ASN A 332 1.60 17.33 11.40
CA ASN A 332 1.58 17.09 12.83
C ASN A 332 0.70 18.13 13.51
N LEU A 333 -0.43 17.72 14.08
CA LEU A 333 -1.39 18.61 14.70
C LEU A 333 -0.79 19.48 15.82
N THR A 334 0.21 18.97 16.54
CA THR A 334 0.93 19.75 17.56
C THR A 334 1.70 20.90 16.91
N PHE A 335 2.38 20.65 15.80
CA PHE A 335 3.06 21.68 15.04
C PHE A 335 2.09 22.65 14.40
N GLU A 336 0.98 22.17 13.83
CA GLU A 336 -0.08 23.00 13.27
C GLU A 336 -0.57 24.03 14.29
N LEU A 337 -0.95 23.59 15.49
CA LEU A 337 -1.43 24.48 16.55
C LEU A 337 -0.37 25.51 16.98
N TRP A 338 0.88 25.07 17.16
CA TRP A 338 1.98 25.93 17.54
C TRP A 338 2.35 26.93 16.44
N LEU A 339 2.49 26.44 15.21
CA LEU A 339 2.87 27.26 14.07
C LEU A 339 1.75 28.22 13.65
N SER A 340 0.48 27.82 13.76
CA SER A 340 -0.66 28.73 13.61
C SER A 340 -0.57 29.87 14.62
N LYS A 341 -0.36 29.53 15.90
CA LYS A 341 -0.19 30.53 16.94
C LYS A 341 1.04 31.41 16.70
N LEU A 342 2.15 30.83 16.23
CA LEU A 342 3.35 31.59 15.88
C LEU A 342 3.06 32.59 14.76
N VAL A 343 2.44 32.19 13.67
CA VAL A 343 2.08 33.06 12.54
C VAL A 343 1.11 34.16 12.98
N ASP A 344 0.10 33.84 13.80
CA ASP A 344 -0.88 34.80 14.32
C ASP A 344 -0.24 35.87 15.22
N THR A 345 0.78 35.47 15.98
CA THR A 345 1.47 36.37 16.93
C THR A 345 2.62 37.14 16.29
N ALA A 346 2.83 37.04 14.98
CA ALA A 346 3.86 37.77 14.26
C ALA A 346 3.73 39.29 14.51
N PRO A 347 4.82 39.96 14.95
CA PRO A 347 4.84 41.38 15.24
C PRO A 347 4.34 42.23 14.06
N ARG A 348 3.50 43.23 14.36
CA ARG A 348 2.96 44.14 13.34
C ARG A 348 4.06 44.91 12.59
N SER A 349 5.17 45.20 13.27
CA SER A 349 6.33 45.88 12.69
C SER A 349 6.98 45.09 11.55
N LEU A 350 6.90 43.77 11.57
CA LEU A 350 7.43 42.92 10.51
C LEU A 350 6.50 42.82 9.29
N ARG A 351 5.19 42.99 9.47
CA ARG A 351 4.19 42.75 8.40
C ARG A 351 4.26 43.70 7.21
N THR A 352 5.00 44.79 7.30
CA THR A 352 5.30 45.69 6.18
C THR A 352 6.25 45.02 5.19
N ASP A 353 7.24 44.31 5.69
CA ASP A 353 8.35 43.78 4.92
C ASP A 353 8.35 42.25 4.81
N TRP A 354 7.54 41.56 5.62
CA TRP A 354 7.46 40.14 5.72
C TRP A 354 6.04 39.59 5.62
N SER A 355 5.90 38.46 4.98
CA SER A 355 4.68 37.63 5.03
C SER A 355 5.01 36.28 5.67
N PHE A 356 4.13 35.80 6.56
CA PHE A 356 4.30 34.54 7.27
C PHE A 356 3.12 33.62 6.95
N TYR A 357 3.40 32.38 6.62
CA TYR A 357 2.41 31.39 6.22
C TYR A 357 2.62 30.08 6.95
N LEU A 358 1.52 29.41 7.29
CA LEU A 358 1.51 28.01 7.62
C LEU A 358 1.08 27.24 6.37
N VAL A 359 1.86 26.24 6.00
CA VAL A 359 1.61 25.35 4.85
C VAL A 359 1.37 23.94 5.40
N HIS A 360 0.25 23.37 5.00
CA HIS A 360 -0.19 22.02 5.43
C HIS A 360 0.24 20.95 4.45
#